data_b75ab77f2577d5da389a29e09e11757f
#
_entry.id   b75ab77f2577d5da389a29e09e11757f
#
_cell.length_a   1.000
_cell.length_b   1.000
_cell.length_c   1.000
_cell.angle_alpha   90.00
_cell.angle_beta   90.00
_cell.angle_gamma   90.00
#
_symmetry.space_group_name_H-M   'P 1'
#
loop_
_entity.id
_entity.type
_entity.pdbx_description
1 polymer ?
#
loop_
_entity_poly.entity_id
_entity_poly.type
_entity_poly.pdbx_seq_one_letter_code
_entity_poly.pdbx_strand_id
1 'polypeptide(L)'
;MPHRAASPVARVRRHGGRRIALAVALALSAARTLAAQTDFYNTSVGRPLRIEDAVPVEYRAVELNLAPVRLDVMSQDTRFWSLHPEATIGFLPRTQLQLALPLAYVDAPGTSARGVAGLDVSVLRALNMETSIPALAVAGDISFPVGPLGGTATYGTVKGIVTRTLPWARFHGNAEFTAGPSTSSADPTTSAANDGRDLSRWLAGLAVDKTFVFHSLLVTAESFAEQPINSGASVAWSAGAGLRYQLDPRWTMDAGLGRRFTGDNRAWYVTLGSAYSLGLR
;
A
#
# COMPACT_ATOMS: atom_id res chain seq x y z
N MET A 1 -38.23 45.24 32.46
CA MET A 1 -38.17 44.61 31.12
C MET A 1 -36.78 44.82 30.57
N PRO A 2 -35.92 43.80 30.46
CA PRO A 2 -34.59 43.96 29.80
C PRO A 2 -34.63 43.45 28.36
N HIS A 3 -34.13 44.28 27.47
CA HIS A 3 -33.92 43.99 26.04
C HIS A 3 -32.88 42.86 25.85
N ARG A 4 -33.28 41.79 25.16
CA ARG A 4 -32.39 40.78 24.63
C ARG A 4 -31.73 41.28 23.35
N ALA A 5 -30.40 41.47 23.35
CA ALA A 5 -29.60 41.70 22.16
C ALA A 5 -29.36 40.36 21.44
N ALA A 6 -29.72 40.31 20.16
CA ALA A 6 -29.49 39.18 19.26
C ALA A 6 -28.05 39.26 18.72
N SER A 7 -27.26 38.21 18.91
CA SER A 7 -25.91 38.08 18.33
C SER A 7 -25.99 37.72 16.83
N PRO A 8 -25.16 38.30 15.97
CA PRO A 8 -25.10 37.95 14.55
C PRO A 8 -24.34 36.64 14.36
N VAL A 9 -25.02 35.66 13.78
CA VAL A 9 -24.39 34.39 13.32
C VAL A 9 -23.56 34.71 12.07
N ALA A 10 -22.22 34.56 12.21
CA ALA A 10 -21.28 34.68 11.11
C ALA A 10 -21.46 33.54 10.11
N ARG A 11 -21.91 33.84 8.89
CA ARG A 11 -21.92 32.89 7.78
C ARG A 11 -20.50 32.62 7.30
N VAL A 12 -19.94 31.46 7.64
CA VAL A 12 -18.69 30.98 7.07
C VAL A 12 -18.91 30.70 5.58
N ARG A 13 -18.24 31.48 4.73
CA ARG A 13 -18.29 31.34 3.26
C ARG A 13 -17.59 30.05 2.82
N ARG A 14 -18.37 29.06 2.40
CA ARG A 14 -17.91 27.78 1.79
C ARG A 14 -17.39 27.96 0.35
N HIS A 15 -16.36 28.76 0.10
CA HIS A 15 -15.86 28.98 -1.26
C HIS A 15 -14.52 28.26 -1.55
N GLY A 16 -13.86 27.67 -0.54
CA GLY A 16 -12.58 26.98 -0.71
C GLY A 16 -12.67 25.66 -1.50
N GLY A 17 -13.66 24.84 -1.21
CA GLY A 17 -13.77 23.50 -1.81
C GLY A 17 -14.01 23.46 -3.32
N ARG A 18 -14.74 24.45 -3.87
CA ARG A 18 -14.98 24.53 -5.33
C ARG A 18 -13.73 24.91 -6.12
N ARG A 19 -12.83 25.71 -5.57
CA ARG A 19 -11.59 26.11 -6.24
C ARG A 19 -10.57 24.97 -6.30
N ILE A 20 -10.50 24.16 -5.24
CA ILE A 20 -9.65 22.97 -5.21
C ILE A 20 -10.16 21.90 -6.18
N ALA A 21 -11.47 21.63 -6.21
CA ALA A 21 -12.06 20.69 -7.15
C ALA A 21 -11.88 21.12 -8.61
N LEU A 22 -11.96 22.40 -8.92
CA LEU A 22 -11.74 22.93 -10.26
C LEU A 22 -10.27 22.86 -10.67
N ALA A 23 -9.33 23.10 -9.76
CA ALA A 23 -7.88 22.98 -10.01
C ALA A 23 -7.48 21.51 -10.25
N VAL A 24 -8.04 20.59 -9.50
CA VAL A 24 -7.83 19.14 -9.71
C VAL A 24 -8.43 18.68 -11.03
N ALA A 25 -9.66 19.14 -11.37
CA ALA A 25 -10.29 18.80 -12.64
C ALA A 25 -9.53 19.40 -13.85
N LEU A 26 -8.99 20.62 -13.74
CA LEU A 26 -8.15 21.24 -14.78
C LEU A 26 -6.79 20.54 -14.90
N ALA A 27 -6.17 20.11 -13.79
CA ALA A 27 -4.95 19.34 -13.83
C ALA A 27 -5.14 17.96 -14.49
N LEU A 28 -6.27 17.31 -14.24
CA LEU A 28 -6.65 16.04 -14.89
C LEU A 28 -7.00 16.21 -16.38
N SER A 29 -7.59 17.35 -16.78
CA SER A 29 -7.92 17.61 -18.19
C SER A 29 -6.72 18.08 -19.04
N ALA A 30 -5.67 18.62 -18.42
CA ALA A 30 -4.43 19.01 -19.10
C ALA A 30 -3.49 17.81 -19.36
N ALA A 31 -3.76 16.65 -18.79
CA ALA A 31 -3.03 15.41 -19.05
C ALA A 31 -3.34 14.90 -20.46
N ARG A 32 -2.72 15.52 -21.49
CA ARG A 32 -2.71 14.95 -22.84
C ARG A 32 -2.00 13.62 -22.79
N THR A 33 -2.70 12.59 -23.25
CA THR A 33 -2.34 11.19 -23.25
C THR A 33 -0.98 10.94 -23.92
N LEU A 34 0.08 10.91 -23.16
CA LEU A 34 1.30 10.20 -23.51
C LEU A 34 1.08 8.73 -23.14
N ALA A 35 1.54 7.85 -24.00
CA ALA A 35 1.47 6.43 -23.79
C ALA A 35 2.47 6.01 -22.68
N ALA A 36 2.12 6.23 -21.41
CA ALA A 36 2.69 5.42 -20.36
C ALA A 36 1.87 4.13 -20.32
N GLN A 37 2.56 3.03 -20.30
CA GLN A 37 1.97 1.72 -20.12
C GLN A 37 2.16 1.36 -18.65
N THR A 38 1.10 0.86 -17.97
CA THR A 38 1.31 0.18 -16.70
C THR A 38 2.27 -0.97 -16.97
N ASP A 39 3.33 -1.07 -16.21
CA ASP A 39 4.09 -2.31 -16.22
C ASP A 39 3.21 -3.40 -15.58
N PHE A 40 2.56 -4.18 -16.45
CA PHE A 40 1.67 -5.27 -16.05
C PHE A 40 2.36 -6.28 -15.12
N TYR A 41 3.67 -6.43 -15.27
CA TYR A 41 4.48 -7.33 -14.46
C TYR A 41 4.89 -6.69 -13.12
N ASN A 42 4.79 -5.38 -12.96
CA ASN A 42 5.25 -4.70 -11.76
C ASN A 42 4.32 -4.96 -10.58
N THR A 43 4.79 -5.73 -9.60
CA THR A 43 4.04 -6.03 -8.38
C THR A 43 4.41 -5.01 -7.30
N SER A 44 3.44 -4.22 -6.85
CA SER A 44 3.60 -3.26 -5.76
C SER A 44 3.12 -3.87 -4.44
N VAL A 45 3.60 -3.38 -3.32
CA VAL A 45 3.16 -3.80 -1.98
C VAL A 45 1.64 -3.72 -1.86
N GLY A 46 1.03 -4.82 -1.36
CA GLY A 46 -0.43 -4.92 -1.19
C GLY A 46 -1.22 -5.16 -2.48
N ARG A 47 -0.53 -5.32 -3.65
CA ARG A 47 -1.20 -5.44 -4.96
C ARG A 47 -0.60 -6.52 -5.87
N PRO A 48 -1.24 -7.67 -5.97
CA PRO A 48 -2.33 -8.20 -5.13
C PRO A 48 -1.84 -8.73 -3.78
N LEU A 49 -0.51 -8.85 -3.63
CA LEU A 49 0.18 -9.48 -2.51
C LEU A 49 1.18 -8.52 -1.84
N ARG A 50 1.84 -8.97 -0.77
CA ARG A 50 2.78 -8.19 0.04
C ARG A 50 4.15 -8.01 -0.59
N ILE A 51 4.64 -9.06 -1.25
CA ILE A 51 5.99 -9.10 -1.83
C ILE A 51 6.00 -8.39 -3.17
N GLU A 52 6.90 -7.42 -3.31
CA GLU A 52 7.06 -6.60 -4.51
C GLU A 52 8.30 -6.98 -5.33
N ASP A 53 8.34 -6.54 -6.57
CA ASP A 53 9.49 -6.75 -7.45
C ASP A 53 10.51 -5.60 -7.39
N ALA A 54 11.67 -5.79 -8.02
CA ALA A 54 12.78 -4.83 -8.02
C ALA A 54 12.68 -3.78 -9.15
N VAL A 55 11.50 -3.63 -9.78
CA VAL A 55 11.32 -2.76 -10.95
C VAL A 55 10.51 -1.53 -10.57
N PRO A 56 11.09 -0.33 -10.58
CA PRO A 56 10.36 0.90 -10.31
C PRO A 56 9.47 1.30 -11.48
N VAL A 57 8.48 2.13 -11.21
CA VAL A 57 7.68 2.82 -12.22
C VAL A 57 8.59 3.55 -13.21
N GLU A 58 8.25 3.51 -14.49
CA GLU A 58 9.04 4.12 -15.59
C GLU A 58 9.34 5.61 -15.32
N TYR A 59 10.51 6.04 -15.73
CA TYR A 59 10.89 7.45 -15.64
C TYR A 59 9.90 8.35 -16.41
N ARG A 60 9.41 9.39 -15.74
CA ARG A 60 8.34 10.29 -16.23
C ARG A 60 6.98 9.62 -16.39
N ALA A 61 6.72 8.54 -15.70
CA ALA A 61 5.38 8.00 -15.55
C ALA A 61 4.84 8.28 -14.14
N VAL A 62 3.52 8.37 -14.04
CA VAL A 62 2.79 8.42 -12.77
C VAL A 62 1.84 7.24 -12.76
N GLU A 63 1.83 6.49 -11.69
CA GLU A 63 0.86 5.45 -11.43
C GLU A 63 -0.01 5.86 -10.23
N LEU A 64 -1.32 5.82 -10.43
CA LEU A 64 -2.31 6.06 -9.39
C LEU A 64 -2.93 4.72 -8.99
N ASN A 65 -2.71 4.32 -7.77
CA ASN A 65 -3.34 3.16 -7.16
C ASN A 65 -4.58 3.63 -6.40
N LEU A 66 -5.76 3.33 -6.93
CA LEU A 66 -7.05 3.70 -6.33
C LEU A 66 -7.42 2.78 -5.16
N ALA A 67 -6.73 1.66 -5.05
CA ALA A 67 -6.77 0.65 -4.01
C ALA A 67 -5.34 0.08 -3.89
N PRO A 68 -4.93 -0.66 -2.87
CA PRO A 68 -5.67 -1.84 -2.42
C PRO A 68 -6.71 -1.56 -1.35
N VAL A 69 -7.86 -2.21 -1.50
CA VAL A 69 -8.78 -2.48 -0.39
C VAL A 69 -8.40 -3.83 0.16
N ARG A 70 -8.18 -3.91 1.46
CA ARG A 70 -7.91 -5.17 2.15
C ARG A 70 -8.92 -5.36 3.28
N LEU A 71 -9.44 -6.56 3.38
CA LEU A 71 -10.25 -7.03 4.49
C LEU A 71 -9.52 -8.16 5.20
N ASP A 72 -9.20 -7.97 6.47
CA ASP A 72 -8.74 -9.03 7.36
C ASP A 72 -9.89 -9.48 8.27
N VAL A 73 -10.14 -10.78 8.28
CA VAL A 73 -11.10 -11.43 9.17
C VAL A 73 -10.31 -12.20 10.21
N MET A 74 -10.23 -11.63 11.41
CA MET A 74 -9.48 -12.18 12.54
C MET A 74 -10.35 -13.11 13.39
N SER A 75 -9.71 -13.88 14.27
CA SER A 75 -10.40 -14.59 15.35
C SER A 75 -11.11 -13.59 16.26
N GLN A 76 -12.19 -14.03 16.95
CA GLN A 76 -12.99 -13.20 17.90
C GLN A 76 -13.84 -12.09 17.23
N ASP A 77 -14.38 -12.37 16.02
CA ASP A 77 -15.28 -11.46 15.28
C ASP A 77 -14.71 -10.05 15.02
N THR A 78 -13.38 -9.90 15.05
CA THR A 78 -12.73 -8.65 14.68
C THR A 78 -12.51 -8.59 13.17
N ARG A 79 -12.96 -7.50 12.55
CA ARG A 79 -12.79 -7.20 11.12
C ARG A 79 -11.98 -5.94 10.98
N PHE A 80 -11.01 -6.00 10.12
CA PHE A 80 -10.18 -4.86 9.78
C PHE A 80 -10.26 -4.59 8.27
N TRP A 81 -10.64 -3.36 7.92
CA TRP A 81 -10.65 -2.88 6.55
C TRP A 81 -9.56 -1.83 6.38
N SER A 82 -8.78 -1.94 5.36
CA SER A 82 -7.86 -0.89 4.95
C SER A 82 -8.05 -0.52 3.49
N LEU A 83 -7.77 0.74 3.17
CA LEU A 83 -7.72 1.28 1.81
C LEU A 83 -6.46 2.13 1.72
N HIS A 84 -5.57 1.82 0.79
CA HIS A 84 -4.28 2.49 0.59
C HIS A 84 -4.24 3.19 -0.77
N PRO A 85 -4.89 4.35 -0.94
CA PRO A 85 -4.70 5.14 -2.14
C PRO A 85 -3.25 5.63 -2.21
N GLU A 86 -2.62 5.44 -3.38
CA GLU A 86 -1.22 5.75 -3.61
C GLU A 86 -1.04 6.52 -4.91
N ALA A 87 -0.02 7.36 -4.93
CA ALA A 87 0.50 7.99 -6.13
C ALA A 87 2.00 7.74 -6.22
N THR A 88 2.42 7.07 -7.27
CA THR A 88 3.83 6.74 -7.53
C THR A 88 4.32 7.47 -8.77
N ILE A 89 5.48 8.09 -8.69
CA ILE A 89 6.12 8.80 -9.81
C ILE A 89 7.54 8.32 -10.04
N GLY A 90 7.86 7.94 -11.28
CA GLY A 90 9.23 7.73 -11.73
C GLY A 90 9.94 9.06 -11.97
N PHE A 91 10.56 9.64 -10.92
CA PHE A 91 11.11 10.99 -10.96
C PHE A 91 12.57 11.05 -11.44
N LEU A 92 13.32 9.96 -11.33
CA LEU A 92 14.66 9.77 -11.88
C LEU A 92 14.74 8.40 -12.55
N PRO A 93 15.70 8.20 -13.48
CA PRO A 93 15.92 6.88 -14.07
C PRO A 93 16.10 5.81 -12.98
N ARG A 94 15.33 4.74 -13.07
CA ARG A 94 15.35 3.61 -12.12
C ARG A 94 15.03 4.01 -10.67
N THR A 95 14.29 5.09 -10.46
CA THR A 95 13.95 5.57 -9.11
C THR A 95 12.52 6.09 -9.09
N GLN A 96 11.73 5.59 -8.17
CA GLN A 96 10.37 6.06 -7.93
C GLN A 96 10.24 6.70 -6.55
N LEU A 97 9.34 7.66 -6.48
CA LEU A 97 8.79 8.23 -5.24
C LEU A 97 7.33 7.83 -5.15
N GLN A 98 6.90 7.37 -4.00
CA GLN A 98 5.53 6.96 -3.72
C GLN A 98 5.00 7.74 -2.52
N LEU A 99 3.76 8.16 -2.60
CA LEU A 99 2.99 8.77 -1.51
C LEU A 99 1.73 7.94 -1.32
N ALA A 100 1.47 7.48 -0.09
CA ALA A 100 0.27 6.75 0.26
C ALA A 100 -0.44 7.37 1.46
N LEU A 101 -1.77 7.30 1.45
CA LEU A 101 -2.61 7.79 2.54
C LEU A 101 -3.47 6.62 3.07
N PRO A 102 -2.93 5.80 4.00
CA PRO A 102 -3.68 4.70 4.57
C PRO A 102 -4.97 5.16 5.25
N LEU A 103 -6.09 4.54 4.89
CA LEU A 103 -7.39 4.68 5.54
C LEU A 103 -7.74 3.35 6.18
N ALA A 104 -8.26 3.36 7.39
CA ALA A 104 -8.62 2.15 8.10
C ALA A 104 -10.00 2.24 8.76
N TYR A 105 -10.65 1.07 8.88
CA TYR A 105 -11.83 0.84 9.69
C TYR A 105 -11.65 -0.47 10.46
N VAL A 106 -11.73 -0.36 11.77
CA VAL A 106 -11.68 -1.48 12.72
C VAL A 106 -13.05 -1.69 13.29
N ASP A 107 -13.52 -2.92 13.27
CA ASP A 107 -14.77 -3.35 13.90
C ASP A 107 -14.44 -4.54 14.83
N ALA A 108 -14.50 -4.31 16.11
CA ALA A 108 -14.23 -5.30 17.16
C ALA A 108 -15.35 -5.32 18.19
N PRO A 109 -15.55 -6.42 18.93
CA PRO A 109 -16.60 -6.50 19.94
C PRO A 109 -16.56 -5.33 20.93
N GLY A 110 -17.62 -4.51 20.92
CA GLY A 110 -17.78 -3.37 21.82
C GLY A 110 -17.03 -2.09 21.43
N THR A 111 -16.30 -2.07 20.29
CA THR A 111 -15.60 -0.87 19.82
C THR A 111 -15.48 -0.84 18.31
N SER A 112 -15.50 0.37 17.73
CA SER A 112 -15.17 0.58 16.33
C SER A 112 -14.41 1.89 16.16
N ALA A 113 -13.47 1.93 15.20
CA ALA A 113 -12.71 3.13 14.89
C ALA A 113 -12.48 3.23 13.38
N ARG A 114 -12.45 4.46 12.86
CA ARG A 114 -12.20 4.71 11.43
C ARG A 114 -11.47 6.02 11.20
N GLY A 115 -10.70 6.09 10.14
CA GLY A 115 -10.05 7.33 9.74
C GLY A 115 -8.76 7.11 9.00
N VAL A 116 -8.02 8.21 8.84
CA VAL A 116 -6.65 8.19 8.30
C VAL A 116 -5.74 7.49 9.31
N ALA A 117 -4.94 6.55 8.84
CA ALA A 117 -4.04 5.72 9.66
C ALA A 117 -2.55 6.05 9.44
N GLY A 118 -2.24 7.14 8.75
CA GLY A 118 -0.87 7.59 8.50
C GLY A 118 -0.74 8.37 7.22
N LEU A 119 0.50 8.76 6.94
CA LEU A 119 0.98 9.23 5.64
C LEU A 119 2.32 8.56 5.39
N ASP A 120 2.41 7.79 4.30
CA ASP A 120 3.61 7.06 3.97
C ASP A 120 4.30 7.69 2.76
N VAL A 121 5.61 7.85 2.87
CA VAL A 121 6.49 8.36 1.82
C VAL A 121 7.57 7.33 1.57
N SER A 122 7.67 6.82 0.36
CA SER A 122 8.63 5.80 -0.03
C SER A 122 9.46 6.23 -1.22
N VAL A 123 10.73 5.83 -1.22
CA VAL A 123 11.62 5.92 -2.37
C VAL A 123 12.20 4.55 -2.65
N LEU A 124 11.99 4.04 -3.87
CA LEU A 124 12.61 2.82 -4.34
C LEU A 124 13.63 3.13 -5.45
N ARG A 125 14.81 2.51 -5.35
CA ARG A 125 15.90 2.62 -6.31
C ARG A 125 16.32 1.24 -6.80
N ALA A 126 16.13 0.94 -8.09
CA ALA A 126 16.74 -0.23 -8.72
C ALA A 126 18.25 -0.01 -8.89
N LEU A 127 19.04 -0.90 -8.37
CA LEU A 127 20.50 -0.84 -8.39
C LEU A 127 21.06 -1.31 -9.73
N ASN A 128 20.45 -2.35 -10.32
CA ASN A 128 20.80 -2.88 -11.63
C ASN A 128 19.52 -3.34 -12.37
N MET A 129 19.68 -3.59 -13.66
CA MET A 129 18.70 -4.34 -14.44
C MET A 129 19.05 -5.82 -14.38
N GLU A 130 18.05 -6.68 -14.54
CA GLU A 130 18.27 -8.12 -14.61
C GLU A 130 19.10 -8.48 -15.86
N THR A 131 20.15 -9.25 -15.63
CA THR A 131 21.04 -9.80 -16.67
C THR A 131 21.40 -11.25 -16.31
N SER A 132 22.69 -11.61 -16.27
CA SER A 132 23.17 -12.85 -15.66
C SER A 132 22.98 -12.88 -14.14
N ILE A 133 22.94 -11.70 -13.50
CA ILE A 133 22.60 -11.51 -12.10
C ILE A 133 21.14 -11.06 -11.95
N PRO A 134 20.48 -11.37 -10.84
CA PRO A 134 19.12 -10.88 -10.56
C PRO A 134 19.04 -9.35 -10.57
N ALA A 135 17.87 -8.80 -10.83
CA ALA A 135 17.57 -7.41 -10.52
C ALA A 135 17.57 -7.20 -9.02
N LEU A 136 18.19 -6.12 -8.56
CA LEU A 136 18.29 -5.73 -7.16
C LEU A 136 17.75 -4.31 -6.99
N ALA A 137 16.98 -4.09 -5.95
CA ALA A 137 16.54 -2.76 -5.56
C ALA A 137 16.65 -2.58 -4.03
N VAL A 138 16.68 -1.31 -3.63
CA VAL A 138 16.56 -0.88 -2.24
C VAL A 138 15.44 0.13 -2.14
N ALA A 139 14.66 0.06 -1.06
CA ALA A 139 13.65 1.06 -0.75
C ALA A 139 13.87 1.60 0.67
N GLY A 140 13.45 2.84 0.86
CA GLY A 140 13.37 3.50 2.15
C GLY A 140 12.00 4.14 2.29
N ASP A 141 11.32 3.86 3.41
CA ASP A 141 9.97 4.31 3.67
C ASP A 141 9.94 5.09 4.99
N ILE A 142 9.16 6.17 5.03
CA ILE A 142 8.86 6.91 6.26
C ILE A 142 7.35 6.95 6.42
N SER A 143 6.88 6.44 7.57
CA SER A 143 5.47 6.44 7.94
C SER A 143 5.22 7.46 9.04
N PHE A 144 4.47 8.51 8.72
CA PHE A 144 4.14 9.61 9.64
C PHE A 144 2.82 9.36 10.36
N PRO A 145 2.71 9.78 11.65
CA PRO A 145 1.51 9.60 12.46
C PRO A 145 0.44 10.65 12.11
N VAL A 146 -0.19 10.52 10.96
CA VAL A 146 -1.23 11.43 10.47
C VAL A 146 -2.61 10.80 10.66
N GLY A 147 -3.56 11.59 11.16
CA GLY A 147 -4.95 11.19 11.34
C GLY A 147 -5.23 10.42 12.65
N PRO A 148 -6.51 10.11 12.91
CA PRO A 148 -6.96 9.56 14.19
C PRO A 148 -6.47 8.13 14.46
N LEU A 149 -6.08 7.38 13.43
CA LEU A 149 -5.53 6.03 13.54
C LEU A 149 -4.03 5.98 13.22
N GLY A 150 -3.38 7.12 12.97
CA GLY A 150 -1.96 7.21 12.62
C GLY A 150 -0.99 6.95 13.78
N GLY A 151 -1.51 6.78 14.99
CA GLY A 151 -0.66 6.63 16.19
C GLY A 151 0.07 7.91 16.56
N THR A 152 1.16 7.79 17.32
CA THR A 152 1.94 8.93 17.84
C THR A 152 3.40 8.92 17.39
N ALA A 153 3.85 7.87 16.70
CA ALA A 153 5.24 7.67 16.35
C ALA A 153 5.47 7.66 14.84
N THR A 154 6.61 8.20 14.42
CA THR A 154 7.13 8.05 13.07
C THR A 154 7.99 6.79 12.99
N TYR A 155 7.85 6.04 11.90
CA TYR A 155 8.62 4.83 11.61
C TYR A 155 9.44 5.03 10.35
N GLY A 156 10.63 4.45 10.33
CA GLY A 156 11.50 4.42 9.16
C GLY A 156 11.79 2.96 8.80
N THR A 157 11.53 2.56 7.55
CA THR A 157 11.75 1.21 7.04
C THR A 157 12.82 1.23 5.97
N VAL A 158 13.70 0.25 5.98
CA VAL A 158 14.63 -0.05 4.89
C VAL A 158 14.32 -1.43 4.36
N LYS A 159 14.24 -1.56 3.02
CA LYS A 159 13.88 -2.79 2.32
C LYS A 159 14.92 -3.12 1.25
N GLY A 160 15.30 -4.39 1.18
CA GLY A 160 16.06 -4.99 0.09
C GLY A 160 15.13 -5.88 -0.75
N ILE A 161 15.23 -5.77 -2.07
CA ILE A 161 14.37 -6.46 -3.02
C ILE A 161 15.24 -7.14 -4.07
N VAL A 162 14.91 -8.38 -4.40
CA VAL A 162 15.54 -9.15 -5.47
C VAL A 162 14.46 -9.75 -6.38
N THR A 163 14.69 -9.65 -7.71
CA THR A 163 13.82 -10.27 -8.72
C THR A 163 14.65 -11.09 -9.69
N ARG A 164 14.21 -12.32 -9.97
CA ARG A 164 14.82 -13.21 -10.95
C ARG A 164 13.78 -13.81 -11.88
N THR A 165 13.95 -13.58 -13.17
CA THR A 165 13.13 -14.17 -14.23
C THR A 165 13.76 -15.46 -14.73
N LEU A 166 13.03 -16.56 -14.65
CA LEU A 166 13.35 -17.83 -15.25
C LEU A 166 12.39 -18.12 -16.41
N PRO A 167 12.71 -19.05 -17.33
CA PRO A 167 11.85 -19.32 -18.48
C PRO A 167 10.40 -19.72 -18.13
N TRP A 168 10.17 -20.18 -16.91
CA TRP A 168 8.86 -20.71 -16.50
C TRP A 168 8.15 -19.86 -15.44
N ALA A 169 8.83 -18.98 -14.71
CA ALA A 169 8.24 -18.04 -13.74
C ALA A 169 9.24 -16.95 -13.33
N ARG A 170 8.75 -15.86 -12.74
CA ARG A 170 9.57 -14.88 -12.01
C ARG A 170 9.50 -15.14 -10.52
N PHE A 171 10.60 -14.87 -9.84
CA PHE A 171 10.75 -14.99 -8.39
C PHE A 171 11.13 -13.65 -7.81
N HIS A 172 10.52 -13.32 -6.67
CA HIS A 172 10.79 -12.12 -5.92
C HIS A 172 11.15 -12.48 -4.49
N GLY A 173 12.08 -11.76 -3.91
CA GLY A 173 12.43 -11.86 -2.50
C GLY A 173 12.52 -10.48 -1.89
N ASN A 174 11.86 -10.28 -0.75
CA ASN A 174 11.94 -9.05 0.02
C ASN A 174 12.45 -9.34 1.43
N ALA A 175 13.25 -8.41 1.96
CA ALA A 175 13.59 -8.35 3.35
C ALA A 175 13.55 -6.90 3.81
N GLU A 176 12.84 -6.61 4.90
CA GLU A 176 12.70 -5.25 5.43
C GLU A 176 12.92 -5.20 6.93
N PHE A 177 13.35 -4.04 7.40
CA PHE A 177 13.50 -3.73 8.82
C PHE A 177 12.98 -2.34 9.10
N THR A 178 12.13 -2.22 10.14
CA THR A 178 11.52 -0.97 10.57
C THR A 178 12.11 -0.52 11.91
N ALA A 179 12.66 0.69 11.91
CA ALA A 179 13.08 1.41 13.10
C ALA A 179 11.94 2.26 13.64
N GLY A 180 11.85 2.38 14.96
CA GLY A 180 10.83 3.14 15.67
C GLY A 180 10.44 2.46 16.97
N PRO A 181 9.62 3.10 17.82
CA PRO A 181 9.20 2.51 19.10
C PRO A 181 8.30 1.29 18.87
N SER A 182 8.30 0.37 19.80
CA SER A 182 7.29 -0.68 19.84
C SER A 182 6.00 -0.11 20.44
N THR A 183 4.87 -0.49 19.88
CA THR A 183 3.56 -0.11 20.41
C THR A 183 3.07 -1.14 21.43
N SER A 184 2.25 -0.69 22.39
CA SER A 184 1.61 -1.61 23.33
C SER A 184 0.47 -2.34 22.62
N SER A 185 0.39 -3.66 22.78
CA SER A 185 -0.73 -4.47 22.29
C SER A 185 -2.01 -4.33 23.13
N ALA A 186 -2.00 -3.50 24.20
CA ALA A 186 -3.12 -3.37 25.13
C ALA A 186 -4.35 -2.67 24.53
N ASP A 187 -4.18 -1.88 23.49
CA ASP A 187 -5.28 -1.22 22.77
C ASP A 187 -5.52 -1.92 21.43
N PRO A 188 -6.66 -2.63 21.26
CA PRO A 188 -6.96 -3.33 20.02
C PRO A 188 -7.10 -2.41 18.80
N THR A 189 -7.49 -1.14 18.99
CA THR A 189 -7.60 -0.18 17.89
C THR A 189 -6.23 0.26 17.40
N THR A 190 -5.27 0.50 18.29
CA THR A 190 -3.89 0.82 17.94
C THR A 190 -3.19 -0.38 17.32
N SER A 191 -3.41 -1.58 17.83
CA SER A 191 -2.85 -2.82 17.24
C SER A 191 -3.36 -3.03 15.82
N ALA A 192 -4.67 -2.94 15.62
CA ALA A 192 -5.28 -3.08 14.31
C ALA A 192 -4.88 -1.95 13.33
N ALA A 193 -4.70 -0.72 13.81
CA ALA A 193 -4.20 0.38 12.99
C ALA A 193 -2.76 0.12 12.51
N ASN A 194 -1.89 -0.44 13.37
CA ASN A 194 -0.53 -0.82 12.98
C ASN A 194 -0.51 -2.00 11.99
N ASP A 195 -1.39 -2.98 12.19
CA ASP A 195 -1.58 -4.09 11.23
C ASP A 195 -2.05 -3.55 9.87
N GLY A 196 -2.91 -2.52 9.87
CA GLY A 196 -3.39 -1.87 8.66
C GLY A 196 -2.39 -0.96 7.95
N ARG A 197 -1.37 -0.52 8.66
CA ARG A 197 -0.22 0.20 8.08
C ARG A 197 0.86 -0.76 7.59
N ASP A 198 0.62 -2.07 7.72
CA ASP A 198 1.60 -3.12 7.38
C ASP A 198 2.96 -2.94 8.07
N LEU A 199 2.97 -2.39 9.29
CA LEU A 199 4.18 -2.12 10.06
C LEU A 199 4.67 -3.38 10.76
N SER A 200 5.79 -3.90 10.28
CA SER A 200 6.50 -5.03 10.88
C SER A 200 7.88 -4.59 11.34
N ARG A 201 8.37 -5.10 12.49
CA ARG A 201 9.75 -4.87 12.93
C ARG A 201 10.75 -5.39 11.91
N TRP A 202 10.46 -6.54 11.36
CA TRP A 202 11.10 -7.10 10.19
C TRP A 202 10.11 -7.98 9.43
N LEU A 203 10.31 -8.08 8.14
CA LEU A 203 9.63 -9.03 7.27
C LEU A 203 10.67 -9.65 6.33
N ALA A 204 10.50 -10.93 6.04
CA ALA A 204 11.23 -11.63 4.99
C ALA A 204 10.28 -12.57 4.26
N GLY A 205 10.29 -12.54 2.93
CA GLY A 205 9.37 -13.33 2.15
C GLY A 205 9.81 -13.55 0.71
N LEU A 206 9.12 -14.48 0.08
CA LEU A 206 9.30 -14.86 -1.31
C LEU A 206 7.95 -14.83 -2.02
N ALA A 207 7.97 -14.44 -3.28
CA ALA A 207 6.83 -14.59 -4.19
C ALA A 207 7.28 -15.19 -5.52
N VAL A 208 6.31 -15.77 -6.21
CA VAL A 208 6.45 -16.27 -7.57
C VAL A 208 5.28 -15.78 -8.39
N ASP A 209 5.55 -15.33 -9.61
CA ASP A 209 4.52 -14.97 -10.56
C ASP A 209 4.76 -15.56 -11.95
N LYS A 210 3.69 -15.65 -12.71
CA LYS A 210 3.69 -16.06 -14.11
C LYS A 210 2.47 -15.56 -14.84
N THR A 211 2.66 -15.10 -16.09
CA THR A 211 1.53 -14.90 -16.99
C THR A 211 0.94 -16.24 -17.39
N PHE A 212 -0.37 -16.33 -17.34
CA PHE A 212 -1.09 -17.59 -17.57
C PHE A 212 -2.10 -17.43 -18.70
N VAL A 213 -2.15 -18.41 -19.60
CA VAL A 213 -3.05 -18.61 -20.77
C VAL A 213 -3.24 -17.36 -21.65
N PHE A 214 -3.61 -16.24 -21.07
CA PHE A 214 -3.71 -14.94 -21.71
C PHE A 214 -2.57 -14.06 -21.20
N HIS A 215 -1.82 -13.42 -22.09
CA HIS A 215 -0.72 -12.52 -21.73
C HIS A 215 -1.16 -11.33 -20.85
N SER A 216 -2.46 -11.12 -20.70
CA SER A 216 -3.07 -10.08 -19.84
C SER A 216 -3.44 -10.57 -18.44
N LEU A 217 -3.20 -11.83 -18.09
CA LEU A 217 -3.46 -12.40 -16.77
C LEU A 217 -2.14 -12.83 -16.11
N LEU A 218 -1.82 -12.23 -14.98
CA LEU A 218 -0.71 -12.61 -14.11
C LEU A 218 -1.26 -13.36 -12.90
N VAL A 219 -0.72 -14.54 -12.64
CA VAL A 219 -0.99 -15.32 -11.42
C VAL A 219 0.21 -15.18 -10.51
N THR A 220 -0.03 -14.93 -9.24
CA THR A 220 1.03 -14.76 -8.24
C THR A 220 0.72 -15.54 -6.97
N ALA A 221 1.78 -15.98 -6.28
CA ALA A 221 1.69 -16.60 -4.97
C ALA A 221 2.87 -16.14 -4.11
N GLU A 222 2.66 -16.02 -2.79
CA GLU A 222 3.69 -15.59 -1.85
C GLU A 222 3.67 -16.38 -0.54
N SER A 223 4.78 -16.34 0.16
CA SER A 223 4.85 -16.70 1.57
C SER A 223 5.90 -15.82 2.26
N PHE A 224 5.55 -15.32 3.45
CA PHE A 224 6.43 -14.46 4.23
C PHE A 224 6.28 -14.69 5.73
N ALA A 225 7.33 -14.34 6.45
CA ALA A 225 7.34 -14.23 7.90
C ALA A 225 7.57 -12.78 8.29
N GLU A 226 6.88 -12.34 9.33
CA GLU A 226 7.01 -10.99 9.88
C GLU A 226 6.95 -10.99 11.40
N GLN A 227 7.67 -10.05 12.01
CA GLN A 227 7.54 -9.71 13.40
C GLN A 227 6.74 -8.41 13.50
N PRO A 228 5.49 -8.42 13.98
CA PRO A 228 4.73 -7.19 14.17
C PRO A 228 5.47 -6.16 15.02
N ILE A 229 5.19 -4.87 14.79
CA ILE A 229 5.83 -3.77 15.54
C ILE A 229 5.42 -3.76 17.02
N ASN A 230 4.32 -4.43 17.36
CA ASN A 230 3.78 -4.49 18.72
C ASN A 230 4.73 -5.24 19.65
N SER A 231 4.96 -4.70 20.84
CA SER A 231 5.83 -5.31 21.85
C SER A 231 5.29 -6.68 22.30
N GLY A 232 6.15 -7.69 22.28
CA GLY A 232 5.81 -9.05 22.70
C GLY A 232 5.00 -9.87 21.70
N ALA A 233 4.68 -9.31 20.52
CA ALA A 233 3.98 -10.06 19.48
C ALA A 233 4.83 -11.22 18.94
N SER A 234 4.19 -12.36 18.68
CA SER A 234 4.81 -13.53 18.08
C SER A 234 5.06 -13.37 16.59
N VAL A 235 6.07 -14.04 16.06
CA VAL A 235 6.32 -14.08 14.61
C VAL A 235 5.11 -14.66 13.89
N ALA A 236 4.64 -13.95 12.89
CA ALA A 236 3.52 -14.34 12.04
C ALA A 236 4.04 -14.92 10.73
N TRP A 237 3.49 -16.06 10.31
CA TRP A 237 3.69 -16.64 8.99
C TRP A 237 2.42 -16.48 8.18
N SER A 238 2.58 -15.99 6.95
CA SER A 238 1.49 -15.77 6.00
C SER A 238 1.80 -16.42 4.66
N ALA A 239 0.75 -16.83 3.96
CA ALA A 239 0.84 -17.18 2.55
C ALA A 239 -0.43 -16.72 1.84
N GLY A 240 -0.28 -16.39 0.56
CA GLY A 240 -1.37 -15.91 -0.27
C GLY A 240 -1.17 -16.25 -1.74
N ALA A 241 -2.24 -16.05 -2.50
CA ALA A 241 -2.25 -16.13 -3.95
C ALA A 241 -3.10 -14.99 -4.51
N GLY A 242 -2.78 -14.54 -5.70
CA GLY A 242 -3.48 -13.45 -6.34
C GLY A 242 -3.46 -13.52 -7.85
N LEU A 243 -4.27 -12.65 -8.44
CA LEU A 243 -4.40 -12.49 -9.87
C LEU A 243 -4.30 -10.99 -10.19
N ARG A 244 -3.66 -10.66 -11.29
CA ARG A 244 -3.70 -9.32 -11.89
C ARG A 244 -4.15 -9.44 -13.33
N TYR A 245 -5.11 -8.62 -13.71
CA TYR A 245 -5.64 -8.57 -15.08
C TYR A 245 -5.42 -7.18 -15.66
N GLN A 246 -4.83 -7.12 -16.86
CA GLN A 246 -4.66 -5.89 -17.60
C GLN A 246 -5.90 -5.66 -18.48
N LEU A 247 -6.70 -4.65 -18.13
CA LEU A 247 -7.89 -4.25 -18.90
C LEU A 247 -7.51 -3.55 -20.20
N ASP A 248 -6.54 -2.64 -20.10
CA ASP A 248 -5.92 -1.94 -21.20
C ASP A 248 -4.46 -1.60 -20.85
N PRO A 249 -3.65 -1.04 -21.77
CA PRO A 249 -2.24 -0.72 -21.49
C PRO A 249 -2.00 0.21 -20.29
N ARG A 250 -3.03 0.90 -19.79
CA ARG A 250 -2.91 1.85 -18.68
C ARG A 250 -3.63 1.42 -17.42
N TRP A 251 -4.48 0.40 -17.52
CA TRP A 251 -5.36 0.03 -16.42
C TRP A 251 -5.24 -1.44 -16.07
N THR A 252 -4.87 -1.71 -14.83
CA THR A 252 -4.85 -3.06 -14.25
C THR A 252 -5.80 -3.17 -13.08
N MET A 253 -6.35 -4.36 -12.90
CA MET A 253 -7.09 -4.76 -11.71
C MET A 253 -6.44 -5.99 -11.11
N ASP A 254 -6.46 -6.09 -9.80
CA ASP A 254 -5.92 -7.23 -9.08
C ASP A 254 -6.82 -7.66 -7.92
N ALA A 255 -6.71 -8.95 -7.58
CA ALA A 255 -7.39 -9.56 -6.45
C ALA A 255 -6.48 -10.59 -5.81
N GLY A 256 -6.51 -10.69 -4.50
CA GLY A 256 -5.72 -11.64 -3.73
C GLY A 256 -6.50 -12.24 -2.56
N LEU A 257 -6.07 -13.41 -2.15
CA LEU A 257 -6.56 -14.11 -0.98
C LEU A 257 -5.36 -14.70 -0.24
N GLY A 258 -5.34 -14.57 1.06
CA GLY A 258 -4.27 -15.17 1.86
C GLY A 258 -4.70 -15.46 3.30
N ARG A 259 -3.76 -16.05 4.01
CA ARG A 259 -3.96 -16.42 5.41
C ARG A 259 -2.70 -16.17 6.22
N ARG A 260 -2.87 -15.58 7.39
CA ARG A 260 -1.89 -15.55 8.47
C ARG A 260 -2.11 -16.78 9.34
N PHE A 261 -1.18 -17.72 9.33
CA PHE A 261 -1.31 -19.05 9.97
C PHE A 261 -0.90 -19.04 11.44
N THR A 262 0.10 -18.24 11.79
CA THR A 262 0.72 -18.16 13.12
C THR A 262 0.73 -16.72 13.61
N GLY A 263 1.24 -16.50 14.80
CA GLY A 263 1.18 -15.21 15.46
C GLY A 263 -0.10 -15.05 16.30
N ASP A 264 -0.22 -13.90 16.94
CA ASP A 264 -1.30 -13.62 17.88
C ASP A 264 -2.61 -13.29 17.16
N ASN A 265 -2.52 -12.75 15.95
CA ASN A 265 -3.66 -12.31 15.13
C ASN A 265 -3.81 -13.17 13.86
N ARG A 266 -4.17 -14.45 14.02
CA ARG A 266 -4.49 -15.29 12.87
C ARG A 266 -5.69 -14.72 12.12
N ALA A 267 -5.54 -14.59 10.80
CA ALA A 267 -6.57 -13.99 9.96
C ALA A 267 -6.60 -14.60 8.56
N TRP A 268 -7.77 -14.59 7.93
CA TRP A 268 -7.91 -14.63 6.49
C TRP A 268 -7.92 -13.20 5.98
N TYR A 269 -7.31 -12.95 4.83
CA TYR A 269 -7.39 -11.65 4.19
C TYR A 269 -7.75 -11.77 2.72
N VAL A 270 -8.46 -10.78 2.22
CA VAL A 270 -8.80 -10.59 0.81
C VAL A 270 -8.33 -9.21 0.40
N THR A 271 -7.72 -9.09 -0.77
CA THR A 271 -7.30 -7.82 -1.36
C THR A 271 -7.98 -7.60 -2.70
N LEU A 272 -8.31 -6.35 -3.00
CA LEU A 272 -8.79 -5.90 -4.31
C LEU A 272 -8.05 -4.61 -4.67
N GLY A 273 -7.50 -4.53 -5.86
CA GLY A 273 -6.71 -3.39 -6.30
C GLY A 273 -7.03 -2.94 -7.71
N SER A 274 -6.64 -1.71 -8.00
CA SER A 274 -6.71 -1.14 -9.34
C SER A 274 -5.62 -0.07 -9.49
N ALA A 275 -4.87 -0.12 -10.60
CA ALA A 275 -3.88 0.90 -10.94
C ALA A 275 -4.16 1.52 -12.29
N TYR A 276 -3.89 2.81 -12.39
CA TYR A 276 -3.97 3.57 -13.62
C TYR A 276 -2.68 4.37 -13.86
N SER A 277 -2.04 4.18 -15.01
CA SER A 277 -0.78 4.83 -15.35
C SER A 277 -0.95 5.96 -16.34
N LEU A 278 -0.21 7.05 -16.10
CA LEU A 278 -0.14 8.26 -16.89
C LEU A 278 1.33 8.55 -17.25
N GLY A 279 1.60 8.91 -18.51
CA GLY A 279 2.91 9.46 -18.90
C GLY A 279 2.98 10.95 -18.65
N LEU A 280 4.11 11.43 -18.13
CA LEU A 280 4.45 12.84 -18.02
C LEU A 280 5.34 13.22 -19.23
N ARG A 281 5.10 14.40 -19.80
CA ARG A 281 5.94 14.97 -20.87
C ARG A 281 7.22 15.58 -20.32
#